data_f8c3063953adaa9d9e71bbaf20c490e8
#
_entry.id   f8c3063953adaa9d9e71bbaf20c490e8
#
_cell.length_a   1.000
_cell.length_b   1.000
_cell.length_c   1.000
_cell.angle_alpha   90.00
_cell.angle_beta   90.00
_cell.angle_gamma   90.00
#
_symmetry.space_group_name_H-M   'P 1'
#
loop_
_entity.id
_entity.type
_entity.pdbx_description
1 polymer ?
#
loop_
_entity_poly.entity_id
_entity_poly.type
_entity_poly.pdbx_seq_one_letter_code
_entity_poly.pdbx_strand_id
1 'polypeptide(L)' 'MAEDKIREIEEKIADLKARWPAHSVPPSMWMQLEELEDELEAAKKEQANKQDN' A
#
# COMPACT_ATOMS: atom_id res chain seq x y z
N MET A 1 -10.48 -2.14 12.05
CA MET A 1 -11.43 -1.81 11.02
C MET A 1 -10.73 -1.55 9.71
N ALA A 2 -11.48 -1.67 8.62
CA ALA A 2 -10.86 -1.60 7.29
C ALA A 2 -10.21 -0.24 7.02
N GLU A 3 -10.83 0.83 7.52
CA GLU A 3 -10.29 2.16 7.29
C GLU A 3 -8.92 2.34 7.93
N ASP A 4 -8.76 1.81 9.14
CA ASP A 4 -7.47 1.91 9.82
C ASP A 4 -6.41 1.13 9.08
N LYS A 5 -6.77 -0.03 8.57
CA LYS A 5 -5.83 -0.84 7.82
C LYS A 5 -5.41 -0.15 6.53
N ILE A 6 -6.37 0.44 5.83
CA ILE A 6 -6.06 1.16 4.60
C ILE A 6 -5.13 2.32 4.88
N ARG A 7 -5.40 3.08 5.94
CA ARG A 7 -4.54 4.20 6.28
C ARG A 7 -3.14 3.74 6.64
N GLU A 8 -3.03 2.64 7.39
CA GLU A 8 -1.73 2.09 7.73
C GLU A 8 -0.93 1.76 6.49
N ILE A 9 -1.57 1.10 5.54
CA ILE A 9 -0.89 0.71 4.32
C ILE A 9 -0.49 1.94 3.53
N GLU A 10 -1.37 2.92 3.43
CA GLU A 10 -1.07 4.15 2.72
C GLU A 10 0.10 4.88 3.35
N GLU A 11 0.18 4.88 4.67
CA GLU A 11 1.29 5.51 5.36
C GLU A 11 2.60 4.80 5.05
N LYS A 12 2.55 3.48 4.99
CA LYS A 12 3.75 2.71 4.66
C LYS A 12 4.22 3.01 3.24
N ILE A 13 3.28 3.12 2.33
CA ILE A 13 3.61 3.45 0.95
C ILE A 13 4.22 4.85 0.88
N ALA A 14 3.62 5.81 1.56
CA ALA A 14 4.13 7.16 1.55
C ALA A 14 5.53 7.22 2.17
N ASP A 15 5.74 6.48 3.24
CA ASP A 15 7.04 6.43 3.88
C ASP A 15 8.09 5.84 2.94
N LEU A 16 7.72 4.77 2.26
CA LEU A 16 8.62 4.14 1.30
C LEU A 16 8.98 5.11 0.17
N LYS A 17 7.99 5.81 -0.35
CA LYS A 17 8.23 6.76 -1.42
C LYS A 17 9.07 7.95 -0.95
N ALA A 18 8.91 8.34 0.30
CA ALA A 18 9.71 9.43 0.85
C ALA A 18 11.19 9.06 0.89
N ARG A 19 11.49 7.78 1.01
CA ARG A 19 12.86 7.31 1.01
C ARG A 19 13.30 6.80 -0.35
N TRP A 20 12.46 7.00 -1.36
CA TRP A 20 12.76 6.51 -2.70
C TRP A 20 14.01 7.20 -3.24
N PRO A 21 15.01 6.45 -3.66
CA PRO A 21 16.21 7.09 -4.23
C PRO A 21 15.91 7.70 -5.58
N ALA A 22 16.65 8.77 -5.88
CA ALA A 22 16.49 9.43 -7.17
C ALA A 22 16.98 8.57 -8.32
N HIS A 23 18.00 7.76 -8.04
CA HIS A 23 18.61 6.91 -9.07
C HIS A 23 18.77 5.51 -8.51
N SER A 24 18.77 4.55 -9.40
CA SER A 24 19.13 3.17 -9.06
C SER A 24 18.28 2.60 -7.93
N VAL A 25 16.99 2.51 -8.15
CA VAL A 25 16.09 1.90 -7.17
C VAL A 25 16.37 0.40 -7.09
N PRO A 26 16.70 -0.13 -5.89
CA PRO A 26 16.96 -1.57 -5.79
C PRO A 26 15.70 -2.38 -6.05
N PRO A 27 15.86 -3.59 -6.59
CA PRO A 27 14.68 -4.43 -6.84
C PRO A 27 13.85 -4.73 -5.59
N SER A 28 14.49 -4.81 -4.44
CA SER A 28 13.75 -5.10 -3.22
C SER A 28 12.77 -3.98 -2.88
N MET A 29 13.11 -2.73 -3.20
CA MET A 29 12.19 -1.64 -2.96
C MET A 29 10.98 -1.72 -3.89
N TRP A 30 11.21 -2.10 -5.14
CA TRP A 30 10.11 -2.32 -6.07
C TRP A 30 9.17 -3.40 -5.56
N MET A 31 9.75 -4.50 -5.05
CA MET A 31 8.92 -5.57 -4.52
C MET A 31 8.11 -5.13 -3.31
N GLN A 32 8.73 -4.35 -2.44
CA GLN A 32 8.02 -3.83 -1.28
C GLN A 32 6.85 -2.95 -1.70
N LEU A 33 7.08 -2.09 -2.68
CA LEU A 33 6.03 -1.21 -3.15
C LEU A 33 4.88 -2.02 -3.74
N GLU A 34 5.20 -3.01 -4.54
CA GLU A 34 4.18 -3.84 -5.15
C GLU A 34 3.36 -4.58 -4.09
N GLU A 35 4.04 -5.11 -3.09
CA GLU A 35 3.33 -5.81 -2.02
C GLU A 35 2.39 -4.88 -1.27
N LEU A 36 2.86 -3.68 -0.97
CA LEU A 36 2.02 -2.73 -0.27
C LEU A 36 0.83 -2.29 -1.12
N GLU A 37 1.06 -2.09 -2.41
CA GLU A 37 -0.02 -1.72 -3.29
C GLU A 37 -1.04 -2.84 -3.44
N ASP A 38 -0.56 -4.07 -3.46
CA ASP A 38 -1.47 -5.22 -3.50
C ASP A 38 -2.30 -5.29 -2.23
N GLU A 39 -1.67 -5.08 -1.09
CA GLU A 39 -2.39 -5.09 0.17
C GLU A 39 -3.42 -3.97 0.23
N LEU A 40 -3.03 -2.81 -0.28
CA LEU A 40 -3.96 -1.68 -0.29
C LEU A 40 -5.18 -1.99 -1.15
N GLU A 41 -4.94 -2.55 -2.31
CA GLU A 41 -6.03 -2.90 -3.21
C GLU A 41 -6.96 -3.92 -2.57
N ALA A 42 -6.38 -4.92 -1.94
CA ALA A 42 -7.18 -5.96 -1.29
C ALA A 42 -8.01 -5.36 -0.15
N ALA A 43 -7.43 -4.46 0.62
CA ALA A 43 -8.14 -3.84 1.72
C ALA A 43 -9.29 -2.98 1.20
N LYS A 44 -9.05 -2.25 0.12
CA LYS A 44 -10.10 -1.42 -0.46
C LYS A 44 -11.22 -2.28 -1.04
N LYS A 45 -10.86 -3.40 -1.62
CA LYS A 45 -11.85 -4.31 -2.16
C LYS A 45 -12.74 -4.87 -1.07
N GLU A 46 -12.12 -5.23 0.05
CA GLU A 46 -12.88 -5.72 1.19
C GLU A 46 -13.88 -4.68 1.67
N GLN A 47 -13.43 -3.44 1.74
CA GLN A 47 -14.30 -2.37 2.19
C GLN A 47 -15.45 -2.14 1.22
N ALA A 48 -15.15 -2.18 -0.06
CA ALA A 48 -16.18 -2.00 -1.07
C ALA A 48 -17.21 -3.12 -1.02
N ASN A 49 -16.77 -4.34 -0.80
CA ASN A 49 -17.68 -5.47 -0.69
C ASN A 49 -18.61 -5.31 0.49
N LYS A 50 -18.10 -4.83 1.60
CA LYS A 50 -18.93 -4.61 2.77
C LYS A 50 -19.97 -3.53 2.52
N GLN A 51 -19.60 -2.53 1.77
CA GLN A 51 -20.52 -1.44 1.47
C GLN A 51 -21.63 -1.87 0.54
N ASP A 52 -21.38 -2.86 -0.26
CA ASP A 52 -22.33 -3.32 -1.25
C ASP A 52 -23.54 -3.96 -0.61
N ASN A 53 -23.46 -4.33 0.62
CA ASN A 53 -24.59 -4.90 1.32
C ASN A 53 -25.41 -3.82 1.98
#